data_1d80b502dc16838c21a70c3b69fa8ea8
#
_entry.id   1d80b502dc16838c21a70c3b69fa8ea8
#
_cell.length_a   1.000
_cell.length_b   1.000
_cell.length_c   1.000
_cell.angle_alpha   90.00
_cell.angle_beta   90.00
_cell.angle_gamma   90.00
#
_symmetry.space_group_name_H-M   'P 1'
#
loop_
_entity.id
_entity.type
_entity.pdbx_description
1 polymer ?
#
loop_
_entity_poly.entity_id
_entity_poly.type
_entity_poly.pdbx_seq_one_letter_code
_entity_poly.pdbx_strand_id
1 'polypeptide(L)'
;MLRVKLLDPAAKTPVVAHPGEDLGYDLFSIEDVVLAPRAAVRVRTGIAVEARHPATGAPLGLLVRDRSSMAAKGIATTAGVIDAGYRGEILVLMTNLGDKALELRAGEKIAQMIPVPVLTGTIETVESLEDSARAEKGFGSSGTA
;
A
#
# COMPACT_ATOMS: atom_id res chain seq x y z
N MET A 1 14.97 6.10 -4.05
CA MET A 1 14.51 7.13 -5.01
C MET A 1 13.19 6.69 -5.62
N LEU A 2 12.20 7.58 -5.66
CA LEU A 2 10.91 7.37 -6.30
C LEU A 2 10.82 8.24 -7.55
N ARG A 3 10.53 7.63 -8.70
CA ARG A 3 10.23 8.32 -9.96
C ARG A 3 8.74 8.24 -10.19
N VAL A 4 8.12 9.36 -10.53
CA VAL A 4 6.67 9.46 -10.67
C VAL A 4 6.34 10.01 -12.05
N LYS A 5 5.41 9.34 -12.75
CA LYS A 5 4.79 9.83 -13.97
C LYS A 5 3.36 10.23 -13.65
N LEU A 6 3.02 11.48 -13.91
CA LEU A 6 1.63 11.96 -13.84
C LEU A 6 0.89 11.51 -15.11
N LEU A 7 -0.22 10.81 -14.94
CA LEU A 7 -1.06 10.27 -16.01
C LEU A 7 -2.32 11.11 -16.24
N ASP A 8 -2.62 12.01 -15.30
CA ASP A 8 -3.82 12.85 -15.31
C ASP A 8 -3.45 14.26 -14.87
N PRO A 9 -4.04 15.33 -15.44
CA PRO A 9 -3.79 16.72 -15.03
C PRO A 9 -4.13 17.01 -13.57
N ALA A 10 -5.06 16.26 -12.96
CA ALA A 10 -5.43 16.39 -11.55
C ALA A 10 -4.50 15.62 -10.60
N ALA A 11 -3.58 14.82 -11.14
CA ALA A 11 -2.67 13.99 -10.34
C ALA A 11 -1.70 14.86 -9.53
N LYS A 12 -1.46 14.43 -8.29
CA LYS A 12 -0.46 15.03 -7.41
C LYS A 12 0.70 14.08 -7.19
N THR A 13 1.91 14.63 -7.13
CA THR A 13 3.09 13.88 -6.71
C THR A 13 2.90 13.41 -5.26
N PRO A 14 3.21 12.14 -4.95
CA PRO A 14 3.20 11.64 -3.58
C PRO A 14 4.11 12.47 -2.69
N VAL A 15 3.73 12.63 -1.44
CA VAL A 15 4.49 13.43 -0.46
C VAL A 15 4.85 12.60 0.76
N VAL A 16 5.97 12.94 1.37
CA VAL A 16 6.40 12.46 2.68
C VAL A 16 6.60 13.69 3.56
N ALA A 17 6.01 13.72 4.75
CA ALA A 17 6.05 14.90 5.62
C ALA A 17 7.43 15.06 6.27
N HIS A 18 8.03 13.94 6.72
CA HIS A 18 9.34 13.92 7.39
C HIS A 18 10.27 12.95 6.65
N PRO A 19 10.99 13.40 5.62
CA PRO A 19 11.91 12.56 4.87
C PRO A 19 13.00 11.96 5.78
N GLY A 20 13.16 10.63 5.70
CA GLY A 20 14.09 9.89 6.56
C GLY A 20 13.50 9.40 7.89
N GLU A 21 12.29 9.82 8.24
CA GLU A 21 11.56 9.41 9.44
C GLU A 21 10.27 8.68 9.10
N ASP A 22 9.47 9.23 8.16
CA ASP A 22 8.22 8.61 7.72
C ASP A 22 8.50 7.43 6.78
N LEU A 23 7.75 6.33 6.97
CA LEU A 23 7.88 5.12 6.14
C LEU A 23 7.18 5.25 4.79
N GLY A 24 6.11 6.03 4.70
CA GLY A 24 5.21 6.03 3.56
C GLY A 24 5.12 7.36 2.83
N TYR A 25 4.86 7.25 1.54
CA TYR A 25 4.50 8.38 0.68
C TYR A 25 2.98 8.48 0.61
N ASP A 26 2.39 9.62 0.99
CA ASP A 26 0.95 9.86 0.89
C ASP A 26 0.49 9.87 -0.57
N LEU A 27 -0.62 9.18 -0.83
CA LEU A 27 -1.32 9.12 -2.10
C LEU A 27 -2.60 9.97 -2.06
N PHE A 28 -2.91 10.60 -3.18
CA PHE A 28 -4.05 11.50 -3.32
C PHE A 28 -5.08 10.92 -4.29
N SER A 29 -6.38 11.11 -3.99
CA SER A 29 -7.44 10.89 -4.97
C SER A 29 -7.42 12.00 -6.03
N ILE A 30 -7.68 11.65 -7.29
CA ILE A 30 -7.91 12.65 -8.35
C ILE A 30 -9.40 12.91 -8.60
N GLU A 31 -10.27 12.22 -7.91
CA GLU A 31 -11.72 12.23 -8.14
C GLU A 31 -12.49 12.30 -6.81
N ASP A 32 -13.71 12.84 -6.89
CA ASP A 32 -14.69 12.73 -5.81
C ASP A 32 -15.26 11.32 -5.82
N VAL A 33 -15.29 10.66 -4.66
CA VAL A 33 -15.74 9.26 -4.52
C VAL A 33 -16.71 9.14 -3.37
N VAL A 34 -17.82 8.46 -3.58
CA VAL A 34 -18.73 8.04 -2.52
C VAL A 34 -18.49 6.57 -2.21
N LEU A 35 -18.04 6.29 -1.00
CA LEU A 35 -17.89 4.94 -0.45
C LEU A 35 -19.19 4.56 0.26
N ALA A 36 -20.09 3.86 -0.45
CA ALA A 36 -21.31 3.33 0.15
C ALA A 36 -20.99 2.34 1.30
N PRO A 37 -21.91 2.15 2.26
CA PRO A 37 -21.71 1.18 3.33
C PRO A 37 -21.37 -0.21 2.76
N ARG A 38 -20.37 -0.86 3.32
CA ARG A 38 -19.92 -2.22 2.94
C ARG A 38 -19.43 -2.37 1.48
N ALA A 39 -19.24 -1.28 0.77
CA ALA A 39 -18.78 -1.30 -0.62
C ALA A 39 -17.27 -1.14 -0.70
N ALA A 40 -16.69 -1.72 -1.76
CA ALA A 40 -15.30 -1.53 -2.16
C ALA A 40 -15.26 -0.73 -3.47
N VAL A 41 -14.37 0.26 -3.54
CA VAL A 41 -14.18 1.13 -4.70
C VAL A 41 -12.70 1.25 -5.04
N ARG A 42 -12.38 1.19 -6.33
CA ARG A 42 -11.04 1.51 -6.83
C ARG A 42 -10.93 3.02 -7.02
N VAL A 43 -10.15 3.67 -6.19
CA VAL A 43 -9.93 5.11 -6.24
C VAL A 43 -8.68 5.40 -7.06
N ARG A 44 -8.81 6.30 -8.02
CA ARG A 44 -7.73 6.69 -8.91
C ARG A 44 -6.78 7.68 -8.24
N THR A 45 -5.49 7.51 -8.52
CA THR A 45 -4.44 8.45 -8.08
C THR A 45 -3.83 9.26 -9.22
N GLY A 46 -4.05 8.81 -10.46
CA GLY A 46 -3.51 9.45 -11.66
C GLY A 46 -1.99 9.35 -11.81
N ILE A 47 -1.32 8.46 -11.09
CA ILE A 47 0.14 8.32 -11.16
C ILE A 47 0.58 6.90 -11.48
N ALA A 48 1.71 6.79 -12.17
CA ALA A 48 2.52 5.58 -12.26
C ALA A 48 3.88 5.83 -11.63
N VAL A 49 4.47 4.79 -11.02
CA VAL A 49 5.71 4.96 -10.25
C VAL A 49 6.76 3.89 -10.56
N GLU A 50 8.02 4.27 -10.33
CA GLU A 50 9.16 3.36 -10.28
C GLU A 50 9.96 3.67 -9.02
N ALA A 51 10.10 2.67 -8.13
CA ALA A 51 10.88 2.81 -6.90
C ALA A 51 12.21 2.07 -6.99
N ARG A 52 13.28 2.69 -6.51
CA ARG A 52 14.63 2.11 -6.46
C ARG A 52 15.31 2.42 -5.14
N HIS A 53 16.05 1.45 -4.64
CA HIS A 53 16.86 1.61 -3.44
C HIS A 53 17.90 2.71 -3.66
N PRO A 54 18.00 3.72 -2.76
CA PRO A 54 18.83 4.91 -3.01
C PRO A 54 20.32 4.60 -3.11
N ALA A 55 20.82 3.62 -2.36
CA ALA A 55 22.25 3.28 -2.36
C ALA A 55 22.62 2.25 -3.43
N THR A 56 21.78 1.24 -3.69
CA THR A 56 22.14 0.12 -4.58
C THR A 56 21.51 0.21 -5.97
N GLY A 57 20.50 1.07 -6.16
CA GLY A 57 19.72 1.12 -7.39
C GLY A 57 18.78 -0.08 -7.61
N ALA A 58 18.75 -1.05 -6.69
CA ALA A 58 17.91 -2.24 -6.80
C ALA A 58 16.42 -1.84 -6.87
N PRO A 59 15.60 -2.54 -7.67
CA PRO A 59 14.18 -2.26 -7.75
C PRO A 59 13.49 -2.54 -6.42
N LEU A 60 12.51 -1.69 -6.07
CA LEU A 60 11.67 -1.85 -4.88
C LEU A 60 10.22 -2.07 -5.31
N GLY A 61 9.54 -2.98 -4.63
CA GLY A 61 8.09 -3.05 -4.62
C GLY A 61 7.51 -1.97 -3.72
N LEU A 62 6.18 -1.80 -3.77
CA LEU A 62 5.47 -0.87 -2.92
C LEU A 62 4.27 -1.58 -2.27
N LEU A 63 4.05 -1.31 -0.99
CA LEU A 63 2.84 -1.73 -0.29
C LEU A 63 1.96 -0.51 -0.04
N VAL A 64 0.77 -0.50 -0.62
CA VAL A 64 -0.25 0.51 -0.33
C VAL A 64 -0.96 0.12 0.96
N ARG A 65 -0.95 1.03 1.94
CA ARG A 65 -1.49 0.82 3.28
C ARG A 65 -2.43 1.95 3.67
N ASP A 66 -3.27 1.66 4.65
CA ASP A 66 -4.18 2.63 5.24
C ASP A 66 -3.43 3.82 5.83
N ARG A 67 -4.05 4.98 5.79
CA ARG A 67 -3.70 6.08 6.68
C ARG A 67 -4.53 5.96 7.95
N SER A 68 -3.94 6.30 9.10
CA SER A 68 -4.61 6.21 10.41
C SER A 68 -5.95 6.96 10.43
N SER A 69 -6.01 8.13 9.79
CA SER A 69 -7.23 8.94 9.70
C SER A 69 -8.35 8.29 8.86
N MET A 70 -8.01 7.48 7.86
CA MET A 70 -8.97 6.72 7.06
C MET A 70 -9.43 5.46 7.82
N ALA A 71 -8.51 4.75 8.44
CA ALA A 71 -8.82 3.60 9.28
C ALA A 71 -9.74 3.98 10.45
N ALA A 72 -9.50 5.14 11.09
CA ALA A 72 -10.37 5.66 12.15
C ALA A 72 -11.80 5.96 11.69
N LYS A 73 -12.02 6.24 10.41
CA LYS A 73 -13.34 6.39 9.79
C LYS A 73 -13.98 5.06 9.36
N GLY A 74 -13.32 3.92 9.62
CA GLY A 74 -13.77 2.60 9.19
C GLY A 74 -13.48 2.31 7.71
N ILE A 75 -12.54 3.00 7.09
CA ILE A 75 -12.10 2.71 5.71
C ILE A 75 -10.85 1.83 5.76
N ALA A 76 -10.92 0.69 5.12
CA ALA A 76 -9.78 -0.21 4.93
C ALA A 76 -9.26 -0.12 3.50
N THR A 77 -7.93 -0.20 3.34
CA THR A 77 -7.27 -0.38 2.05
C THR A 77 -6.93 -1.85 1.88
N THR A 78 -7.41 -2.46 0.82
CA THR A 78 -7.19 -3.88 0.49
C THR A 78 -6.34 -4.05 -0.75
N ALA A 79 -5.88 -5.28 -1.05
CA ALA A 79 -4.86 -5.54 -2.07
C ALA A 79 -3.58 -4.74 -1.76
N GLY A 80 -3.16 -3.85 -2.64
CA GLY A 80 -2.09 -2.87 -2.36
C GLY A 80 -0.68 -3.39 -2.54
N VAL A 81 -0.47 -4.59 -3.08
CA VAL A 81 0.86 -5.05 -3.49
C VAL A 81 1.13 -4.53 -4.89
N ILE A 82 2.13 -3.68 -5.00
CA ILE A 82 2.59 -3.12 -6.27
C ILE A 82 3.97 -3.68 -6.57
N ASP A 83 4.03 -4.56 -7.55
CA ASP A 83 5.28 -5.18 -7.97
C ASP A 83 6.28 -4.15 -8.51
N ALA A 84 7.56 -4.38 -8.30
CA ALA A 84 8.63 -3.47 -8.74
C ALA A 84 8.63 -3.23 -10.26
N GLY A 85 8.11 -4.17 -11.04
CA GLY A 85 7.97 -4.08 -12.49
C GLY A 85 6.68 -3.42 -12.97
N TYR A 86 5.72 -3.14 -12.10
CA TYR A 86 4.45 -2.53 -12.51
C TYR A 86 4.64 -1.07 -12.95
N ARG A 87 4.02 -0.71 -14.06
CA ARG A 87 4.12 0.64 -14.67
C ARG A 87 2.75 1.26 -14.98
N GLY A 88 1.66 0.61 -14.54
CA GLY A 88 0.31 1.14 -14.66
C GLY A 88 -0.03 2.17 -13.59
N GLU A 89 -1.24 2.72 -13.68
CA GLU A 89 -1.76 3.64 -12.66
C GLU A 89 -1.87 2.94 -11.30
N ILE A 90 -1.43 3.61 -10.26
CA ILE A 90 -1.66 3.17 -8.88
C ILE A 90 -3.13 3.41 -8.54
N LEU A 91 -3.87 2.34 -8.34
CA LEU A 91 -5.26 2.36 -7.90
C LEU A 91 -5.33 1.92 -6.44
N VAL A 92 -6.07 2.67 -5.62
CA VAL A 92 -6.27 2.34 -4.21
C VAL A 92 -7.63 1.68 -4.05
N LEU A 93 -7.65 0.40 -3.70
CA LEU A 93 -8.90 -0.32 -3.41
C LEU A 93 -9.30 -0.03 -1.97
N MET A 94 -10.33 0.78 -1.78
CA MET A 94 -10.83 1.23 -0.48
C MET A 94 -12.17 0.57 -0.19
N THR A 95 -12.33 0.05 1.02
CA THR A 95 -13.57 -0.59 1.49
C THR A 95 -14.10 0.16 2.70
N ASN A 96 -15.37 0.56 2.64
CA ASN A 96 -16.07 1.13 3.77
C ASN A 96 -16.63 0.00 4.65
N LEU A 97 -16.07 -0.18 5.83
CA LEU A 97 -16.50 -1.19 6.80
C LEU A 97 -17.66 -0.72 7.69
N GLY A 98 -18.02 0.56 7.61
CA GLY A 98 -19.06 1.19 8.40
C GLY A 98 -20.47 1.05 7.80
N ASP A 99 -21.45 1.65 8.50
CA ASP A 99 -22.86 1.61 8.15
C ASP A 99 -23.35 2.90 7.45
N LYS A 100 -22.47 3.89 7.34
CA LYS A 100 -22.77 5.18 6.71
C LYS A 100 -21.89 5.38 5.48
N ALA A 101 -22.46 6.01 4.45
CA ALA A 101 -21.67 6.43 3.31
C ALA A 101 -20.63 7.47 3.72
N LEU A 102 -19.46 7.40 3.11
CA LEU A 102 -18.34 8.34 3.31
C LEU A 102 -17.98 8.98 1.97
N GLU A 103 -17.77 10.26 1.98
CA GLU A 103 -17.34 11.03 0.81
C GLU A 103 -15.85 11.33 0.90
N LEU A 104 -15.14 11.09 -0.19
CA LEU A 104 -13.77 11.54 -0.43
C LEU A 104 -13.80 12.58 -1.51
N ARG A 105 -12.99 13.62 -1.36
CA ARG A 105 -12.86 14.68 -2.37
C ARG A 105 -11.59 14.53 -3.17
N ALA A 106 -11.63 14.96 -4.42
CA ALA A 106 -10.44 15.09 -5.23
C ALA A 106 -9.37 15.91 -4.49
N GLY A 107 -8.14 15.41 -4.50
CA GLY A 107 -6.99 16.01 -3.81
C GLY A 107 -6.84 15.65 -2.34
N GLU A 108 -7.74 14.85 -1.76
CA GLU A 108 -7.54 14.30 -0.41
C GLU A 108 -6.47 13.20 -0.39
N LYS A 109 -5.76 13.11 0.73
CA LYS A 109 -4.83 12.01 1.04
C LYS A 109 -5.63 10.79 1.46
N ILE A 110 -5.56 9.72 0.66
CA ILE A 110 -6.41 8.52 0.83
C ILE A 110 -5.68 7.29 1.37
N ALA A 111 -4.41 7.17 1.08
CA ALA A 111 -3.57 6.03 1.46
C ALA A 111 -2.11 6.46 1.53
N GLN A 112 -1.24 5.53 1.87
CA GLN A 112 0.21 5.70 1.80
C GLN A 112 0.84 4.49 1.12
N MET A 113 1.94 4.68 0.40
CA MET A 113 2.73 3.60 -0.18
C MET A 113 4.10 3.50 0.47
N ILE A 114 4.48 2.29 0.87
CA ILE A 114 5.70 1.99 1.60
C ILE A 114 6.63 1.19 0.69
N PRO A 115 7.85 1.68 0.39
CA PRO A 115 8.82 0.93 -0.40
C PRO A 115 9.31 -0.32 0.36
N VAL A 116 9.41 -1.45 -0.35
CA VAL A 116 9.90 -2.71 0.21
C VAL A 116 10.88 -3.38 -0.76
N PRO A 117 11.92 -4.06 -0.27
CA PRO A 117 12.84 -4.79 -1.14
C PRO A 117 12.15 -5.99 -1.79
N VAL A 118 12.59 -6.33 -3.01
CA VAL A 118 12.18 -7.54 -3.71
C VAL A 118 13.17 -8.64 -3.37
N LEU A 119 12.73 -9.64 -2.63
CA LEU A 119 13.55 -10.77 -2.17
C LEU A 119 13.08 -12.12 -2.75
N THR A 120 12.16 -12.09 -3.72
CA THR A 120 11.72 -13.30 -4.39
C THR A 120 12.86 -13.90 -5.23
N GLY A 121 13.02 -15.23 -5.14
CA GLY A 121 14.07 -15.97 -5.82
C GLY A 121 13.57 -17.35 -6.29
N THR A 122 14.48 -18.29 -6.43
CA THR A 122 14.16 -19.68 -6.77
C THR A 122 13.41 -20.37 -5.63
N ILE A 123 12.53 -21.29 -6.00
CA ILE A 123 11.80 -22.15 -5.06
C ILE A 123 12.37 -23.56 -5.19
N GLU A 124 12.72 -24.16 -4.05
CA GLU A 124 13.15 -25.54 -3.95
C GLU A 124 12.09 -26.32 -3.17
N THR A 125 11.67 -27.45 -3.72
CA THR A 125 10.80 -28.40 -3.02
C THR A 125 11.67 -29.40 -2.28
N VAL A 126 11.48 -29.49 -0.97
CA VAL A 126 12.23 -30.40 -0.08
C VAL A 126 11.29 -31.35 0.64
N GLU A 127 11.79 -32.51 1.06
CA GLU A 127 10.99 -33.48 1.83
C GLU A 127 10.84 -33.08 3.30
N SER A 128 11.79 -32.31 3.85
CA SER A 128 11.77 -31.84 5.23
C SER A 128 12.38 -30.43 5.33
N LEU A 129 11.90 -29.65 6.28
CA LEU A 129 12.48 -28.36 6.66
C LEU A 129 13.38 -28.53 7.87
N GLU A 130 14.35 -27.63 8.02
CA GLU A 130 15.20 -27.57 9.22
C GLU A 130 14.36 -27.29 10.47
N ASP A 131 14.77 -27.87 11.60
CA ASP A 131 14.13 -27.64 12.89
C ASP A 131 14.21 -26.17 13.31
N SER A 132 13.14 -25.68 13.95
CA SER A 132 13.11 -24.36 14.54
C SER A 132 12.51 -24.40 15.95
N ALA A 133 12.91 -23.47 16.80
CA ALA A 133 12.39 -23.38 18.17
C ALA A 133 10.85 -23.21 18.24
N ARG A 134 10.24 -22.64 17.20
CA ARG A 134 8.79 -22.45 17.10
C ARG A 134 8.11 -23.72 16.55
N ALA A 135 8.79 -24.48 15.72
CA ALA A 135 8.26 -25.63 14.99
C ALA A 135 6.88 -25.32 14.34
N GLU A 136 5.90 -26.17 14.53
CA GLU A 136 4.54 -26.02 13.95
C GLU A 136 3.60 -25.11 14.76
N LYS A 137 4.05 -24.53 15.87
CA LYS A 137 3.20 -23.73 16.75
C LYS A 137 2.77 -22.43 16.07
N GLY A 138 1.46 -22.30 15.81
CA GLY A 138 0.81 -21.11 15.25
C GLY A 138 -0.20 -20.49 16.24
N PHE A 139 -0.97 -19.54 15.80
CA PHE A 139 -2.12 -18.91 16.46
C PHE A 139 -2.11 -18.92 18.01
N GLY A 140 -1.44 -17.93 18.62
CA GLY A 140 -1.42 -17.80 20.09
C GLY A 140 -0.32 -18.59 20.79
N SER A 141 0.58 -19.24 20.07
CA SER A 141 1.69 -20.01 20.64
C SER A 141 2.68 -19.16 21.46
N SER A 142 2.66 -17.84 21.31
CA SER A 142 3.48 -16.88 22.06
C SER A 142 2.83 -16.40 23.37
N GLY A 143 1.67 -16.93 23.73
CA GLY A 143 0.94 -16.56 24.96
C GLY A 143 0.12 -15.27 24.81
N THR A 144 -0.77 -15.05 25.77
CA THR A 144 -1.61 -13.85 25.93
C THR A 144 -1.16 -13.04 27.15
N ALA A 145 0.13 -12.99 27.44
CA ALA A 145 0.63 -12.20 28.56
C ALA A 145 0.90 -10.76 28.14
#